data_e55bafb2d2a28d6906d973621e904fb1
#
_entry.id   e55bafb2d2a28d6906d973621e904fb1
#
_cell.length_a   1.000
_cell.length_b   1.000
_cell.length_c   1.000
_cell.angle_alpha   90.00
_cell.angle_beta   90.00
_cell.angle_gamma   90.00
#
_symmetry.space_group_name_H-M   'P 1'
#
loop_
_entity.id
_entity.type
_entity.pdbx_description
1 polymer ?
#
loop_
_entity_poly.entity_id
_entity_poly.type
_entity_poly.pdbx_seq_one_letter_code
_entity_poly.pdbx_strand_id
1 'polypeptide(L)'
;MYKRQDLDYMVSIYPEHSQAAILDELGDQILMDPESYLRGERKYLSKNQFLSGDILNKIEVVQLLVEENNQEYDWNHALDLLESVRPPRIHLADIEFKIGSRWIPQSVYGKFAFECFTNREFELSSPDVEQVIEVNPVDGQVHLRTSFAYRYPSAKDSSLGVSGSRYDTGRKIFENLLNSNQPTITMTVTEGEKKKTITDLEKTSVLRAKEQHLQELFQEFVSRYPEVQQVIEESYNRLYNRTVSREYDGSHLVIDGLAQNISLRPHQENAIQRIVEEKRALLAHEVGSGKTLTMLGAGFKLKELGMVHKPLYVVPSSLSAQFGQEIMKFFPTKKVFVTTKKDFVKARRKQFVSRIITGDYDAIVTVSYTHLQSWT
;
A
#
# COMPACT_ATOMS: atom_id res chain seq x y z
N MET A 1 21.33 8.19 -9.92
CA MET A 1 21.29 6.96 -10.70
C MET A 1 22.13 5.92 -9.98
N TYR A 2 21.57 4.78 -9.59
CA TYR A 2 22.31 3.74 -8.88
C TYR A 2 23.26 3.04 -9.86
N LYS A 3 24.53 3.40 -9.78
CA LYS A 3 25.57 2.77 -10.62
C LYS A 3 26.00 1.38 -10.12
N ARG A 4 25.55 0.95 -8.91
CA ARG A 4 25.90 -0.35 -8.32
C ARG A 4 25.26 -1.58 -8.98
N GLN A 5 24.30 -1.36 -9.88
CA GLN A 5 23.58 -2.43 -10.62
C GLN A 5 23.74 -2.28 -12.13
N ASP A 6 24.60 -1.36 -12.55
CA ASP A 6 24.93 -1.09 -13.93
C ASP A 6 26.23 -1.83 -14.24
N LEU A 7 26.12 -2.94 -14.95
CA LEU A 7 27.29 -3.77 -15.32
C LEU A 7 28.29 -3.00 -16.15
N ASP A 8 27.84 -2.12 -17.06
CA ASP A 8 28.76 -1.30 -17.86
C ASP A 8 29.57 -0.36 -16.98
N TYR A 9 28.94 0.18 -15.92
CA TYR A 9 29.66 0.96 -14.94
C TYR A 9 30.63 0.12 -14.12
N MET A 10 30.27 -1.11 -13.72
CA MET A 10 31.18 -2.02 -13.01
C MET A 10 32.41 -2.35 -13.87
N VAL A 11 32.21 -2.70 -15.13
CA VAL A 11 33.31 -2.93 -16.08
C VAL A 11 34.17 -1.67 -16.24
N SER A 12 33.57 -0.48 -16.25
CA SER A 12 34.33 0.77 -16.34
C SER A 12 35.28 1.02 -15.15
N ILE A 13 34.93 0.48 -13.96
CA ILE A 13 35.75 0.57 -12.75
C ILE A 13 36.78 -0.57 -12.70
N TYR A 14 36.42 -1.75 -13.22
CA TYR A 14 37.26 -2.94 -13.26
C TYR A 14 37.52 -3.38 -14.71
N PRO A 15 38.29 -2.61 -15.48
CA PRO A 15 38.47 -2.86 -16.92
C PRO A 15 39.20 -4.18 -17.23
N GLU A 16 39.82 -4.81 -16.23
CA GLU A 16 40.47 -6.10 -16.36
C GLU A 16 39.49 -7.29 -16.32
N HIS A 17 38.23 -7.06 -15.91
CA HIS A 17 37.20 -8.09 -15.79
C HIS A 17 36.13 -7.92 -16.88
N SER A 18 35.78 -9.04 -17.53
CA SER A 18 34.62 -9.07 -18.43
C SER A 18 33.30 -9.03 -17.62
N GLN A 19 32.22 -8.63 -18.26
CA GLN A 19 30.88 -8.69 -17.62
C GLN A 19 30.56 -10.10 -17.08
N ALA A 20 30.92 -11.14 -17.82
CA ALA A 20 30.70 -12.52 -17.42
C ALA A 20 31.52 -12.89 -16.16
N ALA A 21 32.77 -12.45 -16.05
CA ALA A 21 33.59 -12.68 -14.88
C ALA A 21 33.05 -11.96 -13.63
N ILE A 22 32.54 -10.73 -13.81
CA ILE A 22 31.90 -9.97 -12.70
C ILE A 22 30.62 -10.67 -12.23
N LEU A 23 29.81 -11.18 -13.15
CA LEU A 23 28.58 -11.91 -12.82
C LEU A 23 28.87 -13.22 -12.09
N ASP A 24 29.89 -13.95 -12.53
CA ASP A 24 30.32 -15.21 -11.90
C ASP A 24 30.87 -14.98 -10.48
N GLU A 25 31.66 -13.92 -10.28
CA GLU A 25 32.18 -13.55 -8.97
C GLU A 25 31.10 -13.09 -7.99
N LEU A 26 30.10 -12.33 -8.49
CA LEU A 26 28.99 -11.84 -7.66
C LEU A 26 27.97 -12.94 -7.37
N GLY A 27 27.84 -13.93 -8.25
CA GLY A 27 26.89 -15.05 -8.08
C GLY A 27 25.49 -14.57 -7.68
N ASP A 28 24.93 -15.16 -6.64
CA ASP A 28 23.61 -14.84 -6.11
C ASP A 28 23.46 -13.45 -5.48
N GLN A 29 24.53 -12.65 -5.38
CA GLN A 29 24.39 -11.30 -4.83
C GLN A 29 23.62 -10.36 -5.75
N ILE A 30 23.62 -10.66 -7.06
CA ILE A 30 22.84 -9.96 -8.05
C ILE A 30 22.09 -10.96 -8.95
N LEU A 31 20.84 -10.66 -9.26
CA LEU A 31 19.95 -11.51 -10.04
C LEU A 31 19.28 -10.70 -11.12
N MET A 32 19.04 -11.31 -12.27
CA MET A 32 18.38 -10.64 -13.40
C MET A 32 16.93 -10.33 -13.05
N ASP A 33 16.51 -9.09 -13.31
CA ASP A 33 15.13 -8.65 -13.08
C ASP A 33 14.20 -9.22 -14.16
N PRO A 34 13.27 -10.12 -13.83
CA PRO A 34 12.44 -10.79 -14.82
C PRO A 34 11.51 -9.83 -15.56
N GLU A 35 11.03 -8.77 -14.91
CA GLU A 35 10.17 -7.77 -15.55
C GLU A 35 10.93 -6.91 -16.56
N SER A 36 12.18 -6.56 -16.26
CA SER A 36 13.04 -5.84 -17.21
C SER A 36 13.41 -6.72 -18.40
N TYR A 37 13.67 -7.99 -18.13
CA TYR A 37 14.00 -8.95 -19.16
C TYR A 37 12.87 -9.10 -20.20
N LEU A 38 11.61 -9.20 -19.76
CA LEU A 38 10.45 -9.23 -20.66
C LEU A 38 10.32 -7.94 -21.51
N ARG A 39 10.85 -6.83 -21.04
CA ARG A 39 10.90 -5.57 -21.81
C ARG A 39 12.10 -5.45 -22.73
N GLY A 40 12.94 -6.50 -22.80
CA GLY A 40 14.19 -6.50 -23.59
C GLY A 40 15.35 -5.74 -22.92
N GLU A 41 15.25 -5.45 -21.63
CA GLU A 41 16.29 -4.78 -20.86
C GLU A 41 17.03 -5.81 -19.97
N ARG A 42 18.35 -5.76 -19.96
CA ARG A 42 19.17 -6.59 -19.05
C ARG A 42 19.54 -5.80 -17.82
N LYS A 43 18.64 -5.78 -16.84
CA LYS A 43 18.84 -5.12 -15.56
C LYS A 43 19.03 -6.15 -14.45
N TYR A 44 20.00 -5.91 -13.58
CA TYR A 44 20.25 -6.75 -12.41
C TYR A 44 19.78 -6.07 -11.13
N LEU A 45 19.24 -6.85 -10.23
CA LEU A 45 18.82 -6.44 -8.89
C LEU A 45 19.74 -7.08 -7.85
N SER A 46 19.98 -6.41 -6.72
CA SER A 46 20.60 -7.09 -5.58
C SER A 46 19.67 -8.20 -5.08
N LYS A 47 20.24 -9.25 -4.47
CA LYS A 47 19.45 -10.37 -3.90
C LYS A 47 18.27 -9.89 -3.07
N ASN A 48 18.48 -8.93 -2.17
CA ASN A 48 17.42 -8.38 -1.31
C ASN A 48 16.32 -7.64 -2.10
N GLN A 49 16.67 -7.00 -3.22
CA GLN A 49 15.66 -6.39 -4.11
C GLN A 49 14.91 -7.43 -4.91
N PHE A 50 15.61 -8.45 -5.38
CA PHE A 50 15.01 -9.55 -6.14
C PHE A 50 14.01 -10.32 -5.27
N LEU A 51 14.38 -10.65 -4.03
CA LEU A 51 13.57 -11.40 -3.07
C LEU A 51 12.56 -10.53 -2.29
N SER A 52 12.23 -9.36 -2.77
CA SER A 52 11.27 -8.44 -2.14
C SER A 52 10.34 -7.79 -3.17
N GLY A 53 9.34 -7.06 -2.70
CA GLY A 53 8.30 -6.47 -3.55
C GLY A 53 7.24 -7.50 -3.91
N ASP A 54 6.69 -7.40 -5.11
CA ASP A 54 5.63 -8.28 -5.59
C ASP A 54 6.18 -9.65 -6.00
N ILE A 55 6.32 -10.55 -5.03
CA ILE A 55 6.91 -11.88 -5.22
C ILE A 55 6.04 -12.76 -6.11
N LEU A 56 4.71 -12.71 -5.95
CA LEU A 56 3.83 -13.54 -6.77
C LEU A 56 3.91 -13.15 -8.26
N ASN A 57 3.96 -11.85 -8.57
CA ASN A 57 4.14 -11.41 -9.96
C ASN A 57 5.49 -11.86 -10.53
N LYS A 58 6.56 -11.78 -9.73
CA LYS A 58 7.88 -12.24 -10.17
C LYS A 58 7.89 -13.76 -10.43
N ILE A 59 7.23 -14.55 -9.56
CA ILE A 59 7.07 -15.99 -9.75
C ILE A 59 6.30 -16.27 -11.04
N GLU A 60 5.16 -15.62 -11.27
CA GLU A 60 4.36 -15.79 -12.49
C GLU A 60 5.20 -15.48 -13.75
N VAL A 61 5.95 -14.39 -13.74
CA VAL A 61 6.82 -14.01 -14.86
C VAL A 61 7.95 -15.02 -15.08
N VAL A 62 8.62 -15.45 -14.00
CA VAL A 62 9.72 -16.44 -14.11
C VAL A 62 9.21 -17.80 -14.57
N GLN A 63 8.03 -18.24 -14.12
CA GLN A 63 7.41 -19.47 -14.61
C GLN A 63 7.17 -19.46 -16.12
N LEU A 64 6.67 -18.33 -16.66
CA LEU A 64 6.53 -18.17 -18.12
C LEU A 64 7.88 -18.31 -18.85
N LEU A 65 8.95 -17.69 -18.31
CA LEU A 65 10.29 -17.76 -18.90
C LEU A 65 10.88 -19.19 -18.85
N VAL A 66 10.56 -19.96 -17.80
CA VAL A 66 10.94 -21.37 -17.68
C VAL A 66 10.16 -22.22 -18.70
N GLU A 67 8.85 -21.99 -18.84
CA GLU A 67 7.99 -22.71 -19.81
C GLU A 67 8.41 -22.45 -21.25
N GLU A 68 8.84 -21.23 -21.56
CA GLU A 68 9.40 -20.86 -22.88
C GLU A 68 10.79 -21.47 -23.15
N ASN A 69 11.33 -22.22 -22.18
CA ASN A 69 12.67 -22.83 -22.24
C ASN A 69 13.79 -21.82 -22.58
N ASN A 70 13.70 -20.64 -21.96
CA ASN A 70 14.68 -19.57 -22.16
C ASN A 70 16.01 -19.93 -21.49
N GLN A 71 17.04 -20.16 -22.29
CA GLN A 71 18.39 -20.59 -21.84
C GLN A 71 19.37 -19.44 -21.63
N GLU A 72 18.95 -18.18 -21.78
CA GLU A 72 19.86 -17.04 -21.62
C GLU A 72 20.25 -16.77 -20.16
N TYR A 73 19.43 -17.26 -19.21
CA TYR A 73 19.66 -17.12 -17.78
C TYR A 73 19.10 -18.33 -17.03
N ASP A 74 19.63 -18.64 -15.86
CA ASP A 74 19.13 -19.74 -15.02
C ASP A 74 17.85 -19.32 -14.28
N TRP A 75 16.73 -19.38 -15.02
CA TRP A 75 15.42 -19.04 -14.49
C TRP A 75 14.90 -20.08 -13.50
N ASN A 76 15.38 -21.33 -13.52
CA ASN A 76 14.99 -22.34 -12.55
C ASN A 76 15.56 -21.99 -11.17
N HIS A 77 16.84 -21.63 -11.09
CA HIS A 77 17.44 -21.17 -9.86
C HIS A 77 16.75 -19.88 -9.32
N ALA A 78 16.42 -18.94 -10.20
CA ALA A 78 15.67 -17.75 -9.83
C ALA A 78 14.28 -18.08 -9.27
N LEU A 79 13.59 -19.06 -9.85
CA LEU A 79 12.29 -19.53 -9.37
C LEU A 79 12.39 -20.16 -7.98
N ASP A 80 13.37 -21.02 -7.75
CA ASP A 80 13.61 -21.66 -6.44
C ASP A 80 13.85 -20.61 -5.35
N LEU A 81 14.63 -19.58 -5.65
CA LEU A 81 14.88 -18.47 -4.73
C LEU A 81 13.60 -17.69 -4.41
N LEU A 82 12.77 -17.39 -5.40
CA LEU A 82 11.50 -16.67 -5.21
C LEU A 82 10.50 -17.51 -4.42
N GLU A 83 10.39 -18.81 -4.71
CA GLU A 83 9.50 -19.72 -3.97
C GLU A 83 9.95 -19.86 -2.50
N SER A 84 11.24 -19.79 -2.20
CA SER A 84 11.75 -19.83 -0.83
C SER A 84 11.26 -18.69 0.06
N VAL A 85 10.93 -17.54 -0.54
CA VAL A 85 10.45 -16.34 0.16
C VAL A 85 8.96 -16.07 -0.08
N ARG A 86 8.27 -17.00 -0.74
CA ARG A 86 6.83 -16.88 -0.99
C ARG A 86 6.07 -16.72 0.33
N PRO A 87 5.20 -15.69 0.46
CA PRO A 87 4.41 -15.51 1.65
C PRO A 87 3.55 -16.75 1.95
N PRO A 88 3.48 -17.21 3.21
CA PRO A 88 2.61 -18.32 3.58
C PRO A 88 1.15 -17.96 3.29
N ARG A 89 0.37 -18.95 2.83
CA ARG A 89 -1.06 -18.76 2.53
C ARG A 89 -1.80 -18.35 3.80
N ILE A 90 -2.57 -17.28 3.72
CA ILE A 90 -3.49 -16.84 4.76
C ILE A 90 -4.79 -17.61 4.57
N HIS A 91 -5.24 -18.31 5.63
CA HIS A 91 -6.47 -19.09 5.62
C HIS A 91 -7.69 -18.24 5.91
N LEU A 92 -8.86 -18.70 5.50
CA LEU A 92 -10.13 -17.97 5.65
C LEU A 92 -10.41 -17.56 7.10
N ALA A 93 -9.99 -18.36 8.08
CA ALA A 93 -10.16 -18.07 9.49
C ALA A 93 -9.47 -16.77 9.96
N ASP A 94 -8.42 -16.36 9.25
CA ASP A 94 -7.63 -15.16 9.54
C ASP A 94 -8.00 -13.98 8.61
N ILE A 95 -9.01 -14.17 7.75
CA ILE A 95 -9.45 -13.17 6.77
C ILE A 95 -10.77 -12.55 7.24
N GLU A 96 -10.76 -11.24 7.48
CA GLU A 96 -12.01 -10.51 7.70
C GLU A 96 -12.68 -10.18 6.36
N PHE A 97 -13.93 -10.63 6.19
CA PHE A 97 -14.70 -10.36 4.98
C PHE A 97 -16.16 -10.05 5.30
N LYS A 98 -16.78 -9.27 4.42
CA LYS A 98 -18.18 -8.90 4.53
C LYS A 98 -18.79 -8.65 3.14
N ILE A 99 -20.11 -8.64 3.06
CA ILE A 99 -20.79 -8.21 1.83
C ILE A 99 -20.35 -6.77 1.50
N GLY A 100 -19.97 -6.54 0.24
CA GLY A 100 -19.44 -5.26 -0.23
C GLY A 100 -17.93 -5.15 -0.20
N SER A 101 -17.20 -6.19 0.26
CA SER A 101 -15.75 -6.27 0.10
C SER A 101 -15.43 -6.40 -1.39
N ARG A 102 -14.82 -5.36 -1.99
CA ARG A 102 -14.58 -5.29 -3.45
C ARG A 102 -13.61 -6.33 -4.00
N TRP A 103 -12.81 -6.92 -3.13
CA TRP A 103 -11.84 -7.95 -3.49
C TRP A 103 -12.46 -9.34 -3.61
N ILE A 104 -13.66 -9.55 -3.08
CA ILE A 104 -14.41 -10.81 -3.24
C ILE A 104 -14.98 -10.84 -4.66
N PRO A 105 -14.76 -11.93 -5.42
CA PRO A 105 -15.31 -12.08 -6.76
C PRO A 105 -16.83 -11.97 -6.80
N GLN A 106 -17.35 -11.31 -7.82
CA GLN A 106 -18.80 -11.10 -7.99
C GLN A 106 -19.57 -12.43 -8.10
N SER A 107 -18.92 -13.48 -8.63
CA SER A 107 -19.49 -14.81 -8.69
C SER A 107 -19.89 -15.36 -7.32
N VAL A 108 -19.13 -15.04 -6.27
CA VAL A 108 -19.45 -15.42 -4.89
C VAL A 108 -20.73 -14.73 -4.42
N TYR A 109 -20.84 -13.43 -4.65
CA TYR A 109 -22.07 -12.68 -4.33
C TYR A 109 -23.28 -13.14 -5.15
N GLY A 110 -23.08 -13.51 -6.41
CA GLY A 110 -24.12 -14.07 -7.26
C GLY A 110 -24.65 -15.39 -6.73
N LYS A 111 -23.77 -16.29 -6.31
CA LYS A 111 -24.10 -17.58 -5.70
C LYS A 111 -24.89 -17.40 -4.40
N PHE A 112 -24.41 -16.53 -3.53
CA PHE A 112 -25.10 -16.18 -2.29
C PHE A 112 -26.49 -15.59 -2.55
N ALA A 113 -26.61 -14.60 -3.44
CA ALA A 113 -27.88 -13.99 -3.77
C ALA A 113 -28.87 -14.99 -4.36
N PHE A 114 -28.40 -15.92 -5.19
CA PHE A 114 -29.22 -16.98 -5.73
C PHE A 114 -29.82 -17.85 -4.61
N GLU A 115 -29.00 -18.41 -3.72
CA GLU A 115 -29.48 -19.24 -2.62
C GLU A 115 -30.33 -18.44 -1.61
N CYS A 116 -29.86 -17.28 -1.21
CA CYS A 116 -30.54 -16.46 -0.20
C CYS A 116 -31.93 -16.01 -0.63
N PHE A 117 -32.11 -15.65 -1.91
CA PHE A 117 -33.37 -15.04 -2.39
C PHE A 117 -34.28 -15.96 -3.21
N THR A 118 -33.82 -17.19 -3.55
CA THR A 118 -34.65 -18.14 -4.32
C THR A 118 -35.14 -19.34 -3.52
N ASN A 119 -34.67 -19.58 -2.30
CA ASN A 119 -34.88 -20.81 -1.52
C ASN A 119 -34.43 -22.10 -2.25
N ARG A 120 -33.48 -22.01 -3.16
CA ARG A 120 -32.89 -23.13 -3.89
C ARG A 120 -31.45 -23.27 -3.51
N GLU A 121 -31.03 -24.49 -3.26
CA GLU A 121 -29.61 -24.78 -3.05
C GLU A 121 -28.82 -24.42 -4.32
N PHE A 122 -27.63 -23.90 -4.12
CA PHE A 122 -26.73 -23.56 -5.20
C PHE A 122 -26.12 -24.85 -5.78
N GLU A 123 -26.31 -25.08 -7.07
CA GLU A 123 -25.59 -26.11 -7.82
C GLU A 123 -24.48 -25.45 -8.65
N LEU A 124 -23.24 -26.01 -8.55
CA LEU A 124 -22.03 -25.51 -9.25
C LEU A 124 -22.23 -25.35 -10.77
N SER A 125 -23.10 -26.13 -11.38
CA SER A 125 -23.36 -26.17 -12.82
C SER A 125 -24.50 -25.27 -13.30
N SER A 126 -25.08 -24.45 -12.41
CA SER A 126 -26.23 -23.64 -12.78
C SER A 126 -25.80 -22.37 -13.55
N PRO A 127 -26.07 -22.26 -14.86
CA PRO A 127 -25.66 -21.12 -15.68
C PRO A 127 -26.34 -19.81 -15.28
N ASP A 128 -27.43 -19.87 -14.52
CA ASP A 128 -28.19 -18.70 -14.06
C ASP A 128 -27.43 -17.91 -12.97
N VAL A 129 -26.45 -18.51 -12.31
CA VAL A 129 -25.73 -17.89 -11.18
C VAL A 129 -24.77 -16.78 -11.61
N GLU A 130 -24.13 -16.93 -12.76
CA GLU A 130 -23.21 -15.89 -13.30
C GLU A 130 -23.96 -14.64 -13.77
N GLN A 131 -25.28 -14.76 -13.97
CA GLN A 131 -26.11 -13.68 -14.48
C GLN A 131 -26.91 -12.94 -13.39
N VAL A 132 -26.65 -13.19 -12.11
CA VAL A 132 -27.39 -12.58 -10.99
C VAL A 132 -26.96 -11.14 -10.76
N ILE A 133 -25.67 -10.87 -10.90
CA ILE A 133 -25.07 -9.57 -10.60
C ILE A 133 -24.65 -8.86 -11.88
N GLU A 134 -24.81 -7.55 -11.87
CA GLU A 134 -24.38 -6.65 -12.93
C GLU A 134 -23.65 -5.44 -12.35
N VAL A 135 -22.54 -5.06 -12.97
CA VAL A 135 -21.82 -3.83 -12.63
C VAL A 135 -22.12 -2.77 -13.66
N ASN A 136 -22.57 -1.64 -13.21
CA ASN A 136 -22.78 -0.49 -14.07
C ASN A 136 -21.38 0.05 -14.51
N PRO A 137 -21.08 0.06 -15.81
CA PRO A 137 -19.77 0.48 -16.31
C PRO A 137 -19.48 1.98 -16.13
N VAL A 138 -20.51 2.79 -15.85
CA VAL A 138 -20.37 4.25 -15.74
C VAL A 138 -19.94 4.68 -14.33
N ASP A 139 -20.61 4.15 -13.30
CA ASP A 139 -20.39 4.54 -11.90
C ASP A 139 -19.78 3.42 -11.03
N GLY A 140 -19.62 2.22 -11.60
CA GLY A 140 -19.07 1.06 -10.91
C GLY A 140 -20.00 0.49 -9.83
N GLN A 141 -21.27 0.89 -9.79
CA GLN A 141 -22.23 0.35 -8.84
C GLN A 141 -22.64 -1.06 -9.23
N VAL A 142 -22.86 -1.87 -8.20
CA VAL A 142 -23.25 -3.28 -8.33
C VAL A 142 -24.72 -3.43 -8.09
N HIS A 143 -25.42 -4.05 -9.04
CA HIS A 143 -26.87 -4.27 -8.98
C HIS A 143 -27.20 -5.74 -9.18
N LEU A 144 -28.34 -6.16 -8.63
CA LEU A 144 -28.96 -7.43 -9.02
C LEU A 144 -29.71 -7.22 -10.34
N ARG A 145 -29.52 -8.11 -11.31
CA ARG A 145 -30.20 -8.04 -12.59
C ARG A 145 -31.71 -8.10 -12.41
N THR A 146 -32.42 -7.22 -13.09
CA THR A 146 -33.90 -7.15 -13.06
C THR A 146 -34.53 -8.48 -13.48
N SER A 147 -33.93 -9.19 -14.45
CA SER A 147 -34.35 -10.52 -14.89
C SER A 147 -34.36 -11.55 -13.77
N PHE A 148 -33.35 -11.51 -12.88
CA PHE A 148 -33.27 -12.37 -11.71
C PHE A 148 -34.42 -12.12 -10.73
N ALA A 149 -34.71 -10.84 -10.42
CA ALA A 149 -35.80 -10.48 -9.52
C ALA A 149 -37.16 -10.92 -10.06
N TYR A 150 -37.37 -10.84 -11.38
CA TYR A 150 -38.60 -11.22 -12.04
C TYR A 150 -38.81 -12.73 -12.11
N ARG A 151 -37.71 -13.48 -12.37
CA ARG A 151 -37.75 -14.96 -12.52
C ARG A 151 -37.98 -15.69 -11.20
N TYR A 152 -37.50 -15.09 -10.09
CA TYR A 152 -37.52 -15.72 -8.78
C TYR A 152 -38.15 -14.84 -7.69
N PRO A 153 -39.49 -14.58 -7.76
CA PRO A 153 -40.17 -13.91 -6.66
C PRO A 153 -40.18 -14.82 -5.41
N SER A 154 -39.78 -14.30 -4.28
CA SER A 154 -39.68 -15.08 -3.04
C SER A 154 -40.27 -14.34 -1.84
N ALA A 155 -41.09 -15.05 -1.04
CA ALA A 155 -41.59 -14.54 0.23
C ALA A 155 -40.48 -14.29 1.24
N LYS A 156 -39.39 -15.06 1.18
CA LYS A 156 -38.19 -14.88 2.00
C LYS A 156 -37.53 -13.53 1.74
N ASP A 157 -37.48 -13.07 0.50
CA ASP A 157 -36.95 -11.75 0.14
C ASP A 157 -37.71 -10.61 0.85
N SER A 158 -39.05 -10.68 0.86
CA SER A 158 -39.88 -9.70 1.58
C SER A 158 -39.68 -9.75 3.09
N SER A 159 -39.41 -10.94 3.67
CA SER A 159 -39.19 -11.09 5.11
C SER A 159 -37.84 -10.50 5.56
N LEU A 160 -36.86 -10.40 4.67
CA LEU A 160 -35.57 -9.78 4.88
C LEU A 160 -35.58 -8.26 4.70
N GLY A 161 -36.67 -7.69 4.19
CA GLY A 161 -36.83 -6.27 3.98
C GLY A 161 -37.41 -5.53 5.20
N VAL A 162 -37.54 -4.19 5.07
CA VAL A 162 -38.20 -3.29 6.05
C VAL A 162 -39.50 -2.82 5.47
N SER A 163 -40.63 -3.38 5.98
CA SER A 163 -41.96 -3.07 5.49
C SER A 163 -42.31 -1.57 5.51
N GLY A 164 -42.97 -1.09 4.48
CA GLY A 164 -43.34 0.32 4.36
C GLY A 164 -42.17 1.29 4.22
N SER A 165 -41.05 0.83 3.70
CA SER A 165 -39.91 1.65 3.31
C SER A 165 -39.48 1.33 1.87
N ARG A 166 -38.54 2.13 1.34
CA ARG A 166 -37.91 1.81 0.05
C ARG A 166 -37.00 0.56 0.08
N TYR A 167 -36.73 0.04 1.26
CA TYR A 167 -35.95 -1.18 1.51
C TYR A 167 -36.85 -2.33 1.95
N ASP A 168 -37.98 -2.50 1.27
CA ASP A 168 -39.01 -3.47 1.57
C ASP A 168 -38.67 -4.92 1.22
N THR A 169 -37.50 -5.15 0.58
CA THR A 169 -36.96 -6.46 0.21
C THR A 169 -35.52 -6.60 0.63
N GLY A 170 -35.10 -7.83 0.91
CA GLY A 170 -33.72 -8.16 1.23
C GLY A 170 -32.74 -7.84 0.10
N ARG A 171 -33.19 -8.00 -1.16
CA ARG A 171 -32.38 -7.66 -2.34
C ARG A 171 -31.96 -6.19 -2.37
N LYS A 172 -32.88 -5.26 -2.04
CA LYS A 172 -32.54 -3.83 -1.97
C LYS A 172 -31.54 -3.51 -0.86
N ILE A 173 -31.63 -4.20 0.27
CA ILE A 173 -30.67 -4.08 1.37
C ILE A 173 -29.32 -4.67 0.93
N PHE A 174 -29.33 -5.82 0.27
CA PHE A 174 -28.13 -6.47 -0.24
C PHE A 174 -27.38 -5.61 -1.27
N GLU A 175 -28.09 -4.98 -2.22
CA GLU A 175 -27.49 -4.04 -3.17
C GLU A 175 -26.81 -2.85 -2.49
N ASN A 176 -27.41 -2.32 -1.42
CA ASN A 176 -26.77 -1.26 -0.64
C ASN A 176 -25.50 -1.76 0.06
N LEU A 177 -25.52 -2.96 0.60
CA LEU A 177 -24.33 -3.58 1.22
C LEU A 177 -23.21 -3.80 0.19
N LEU A 178 -23.55 -4.30 -1.02
CA LEU A 178 -22.58 -4.48 -2.11
C LEU A 178 -21.88 -3.17 -2.49
N ASN A 179 -22.60 -2.06 -2.43
CA ASN A 179 -22.06 -0.74 -2.74
C ASN A 179 -21.50 0.00 -1.54
N SER A 180 -21.40 -0.66 -0.36
CA SER A 180 -20.94 -0.06 0.90
C SER A 180 -21.72 1.19 1.32
N ASN A 181 -22.98 1.29 0.89
CA ASN A 181 -23.86 2.37 1.26
C ASN A 181 -24.43 2.14 2.67
N GLN A 182 -24.57 3.22 3.43
CA GLN A 182 -25.22 3.20 4.75
C GLN A 182 -26.49 4.07 4.74
N PRO A 183 -27.58 3.58 4.13
CA PRO A 183 -28.78 4.36 3.98
C PRO A 183 -29.50 4.57 5.33
N THR A 184 -30.22 5.67 5.43
CA THR A 184 -31.18 5.95 6.49
C THR A 184 -32.58 5.99 5.93
N ILE A 185 -33.58 5.58 6.73
CA ILE A 185 -34.98 5.71 6.35
C ILE A 185 -35.51 7.04 6.89
N THR A 186 -36.15 7.80 6.02
CA THR A 186 -36.69 9.11 6.38
C THR A 186 -38.22 9.09 6.34
N MET A 187 -38.84 9.86 7.20
CA MET A 187 -40.30 10.12 7.20
C MET A 187 -40.56 11.61 7.09
N THR A 188 -41.69 11.96 6.48
CA THR A 188 -42.13 13.34 6.39
C THR A 188 -43.11 13.66 7.52
N VAL A 189 -42.77 14.62 8.35
CA VAL A 189 -43.60 15.12 9.44
C VAL A 189 -44.13 16.50 9.04
N THR A 190 -45.43 16.74 9.26
CA THR A 190 -46.05 18.04 9.00
C THR A 190 -46.07 18.85 10.30
N GLU A 191 -45.30 19.93 10.34
CA GLU A 191 -45.22 20.83 11.49
C GLU A 191 -45.88 22.17 11.08
N GLY A 192 -47.19 22.33 11.36
CA GLY A 192 -48.01 23.41 10.84
C GLY A 192 -48.25 23.28 9.31
N GLU A 193 -47.98 24.34 8.55
CA GLU A 193 -48.03 24.31 7.09
C GLU A 193 -46.78 23.80 6.38
N LYS A 194 -45.71 23.51 7.13
CA LYS A 194 -44.41 23.07 6.57
C LYS A 194 -44.20 21.58 6.71
N LYS A 195 -43.84 20.94 5.60
CA LYS A 195 -43.39 19.54 5.59
C LYS A 195 -41.90 19.47 5.87
N LYS A 196 -41.51 18.72 6.89
CA LYS A 196 -40.09 18.50 7.26
C LYS A 196 -39.78 17.01 7.14
N THR A 197 -38.67 16.69 6.47
CA THR A 197 -38.17 15.32 6.38
C THR A 197 -37.25 15.08 7.56
N ILE A 198 -37.53 14.07 8.35
CA ILE A 198 -36.71 13.64 9.50
C ILE A 198 -36.34 12.16 9.35
N THR A 199 -35.28 11.72 10.03
CA THR A 199 -34.90 10.31 10.05
C THR A 199 -35.88 9.54 10.93
N ASP A 200 -36.43 8.45 10.37
CA ASP A 200 -37.20 7.44 11.10
C ASP A 200 -36.21 6.52 11.83
N LEU A 201 -35.98 6.79 13.11
CA LEU A 201 -35.00 6.07 13.93
C LEU A 201 -35.39 4.62 14.12
N GLU A 202 -36.68 4.33 14.28
CA GLU A 202 -37.18 2.96 14.49
C GLU A 202 -36.94 2.11 13.26
N LYS A 203 -37.42 2.56 12.09
CA LYS A 203 -37.21 1.83 10.82
C LYS A 203 -35.72 1.76 10.45
N THR A 204 -34.93 2.79 10.74
CA THR A 204 -33.49 2.76 10.50
C THR A 204 -32.79 1.73 11.39
N SER A 205 -33.22 1.58 12.66
CA SER A 205 -32.71 0.53 13.54
C SER A 205 -33.04 -0.87 13.02
N VAL A 206 -34.28 -1.08 12.56
CA VAL A 206 -34.70 -2.35 11.94
C VAL A 206 -33.86 -2.61 10.66
N LEU A 207 -33.60 -1.60 9.84
CA LEU A 207 -32.74 -1.72 8.66
C LEU A 207 -31.34 -2.21 9.06
N ARG A 208 -30.72 -1.64 10.09
CA ARG A 208 -29.40 -2.09 10.58
C ARG A 208 -29.40 -3.54 11.05
N ALA A 209 -30.44 -3.97 11.75
CA ALA A 209 -30.59 -5.36 12.17
C ALA A 209 -30.72 -6.31 10.95
N LYS A 210 -31.43 -5.88 9.89
CA LYS A 210 -31.54 -6.66 8.64
C LYS A 210 -30.22 -6.72 7.86
N GLU A 211 -29.48 -5.61 7.82
CA GLU A 211 -28.13 -5.57 7.24
C GLU A 211 -27.20 -6.55 7.94
N GLN A 212 -27.19 -6.54 9.28
CA GLN A 212 -26.38 -7.47 10.07
C GLN A 212 -26.79 -8.92 9.84
N HIS A 213 -28.08 -9.19 9.80
CA HIS A 213 -28.59 -10.54 9.55
C HIS A 213 -28.18 -11.07 8.16
N LEU A 214 -28.17 -10.22 7.12
CA LEU A 214 -27.66 -10.60 5.80
C LEU A 214 -26.14 -10.89 5.83
N GLN A 215 -25.37 -10.15 6.63
CA GLN A 215 -23.94 -10.46 6.83
C GLN A 215 -23.73 -11.81 7.51
N GLU A 216 -24.54 -12.14 8.53
CA GLU A 216 -24.49 -13.43 9.21
C GLU A 216 -24.86 -14.59 8.24
N LEU A 217 -25.92 -14.43 7.44
CA LEU A 217 -26.29 -15.39 6.41
C LEU A 217 -25.18 -15.58 5.36
N PHE A 218 -24.47 -14.52 5.00
CA PHE A 218 -23.35 -14.61 4.07
C PHE A 218 -22.17 -15.38 4.68
N GLN A 219 -21.82 -15.14 5.93
CA GLN A 219 -20.78 -15.89 6.63
C GLN A 219 -21.15 -17.38 6.75
N GLU A 220 -22.42 -17.67 7.07
CA GLU A 220 -22.94 -19.03 7.14
C GLU A 220 -22.90 -19.71 5.76
N PHE A 221 -23.27 -19.00 4.68
CA PHE A 221 -23.14 -19.48 3.31
C PHE A 221 -21.69 -19.83 2.97
N VAL A 222 -20.75 -18.92 3.22
CA VAL A 222 -19.33 -19.16 2.95
C VAL A 222 -18.82 -20.37 3.74
N SER A 223 -19.21 -20.52 5.01
CA SER A 223 -18.77 -21.66 5.83
C SER A 223 -19.30 -23.01 5.34
N ARG A 224 -20.43 -23.03 4.65
CA ARG A 224 -21.08 -24.25 4.13
C ARG A 224 -20.42 -24.77 2.85
N TYR A 225 -19.84 -23.91 2.02
CA TYR A 225 -19.33 -24.27 0.70
C TYR A 225 -17.80 -24.15 0.60
N PRO A 226 -17.04 -25.29 0.70
CA PRO A 226 -15.58 -25.27 0.62
C PRO A 226 -15.00 -24.64 -0.65
N GLU A 227 -15.69 -24.79 -1.78
CA GLU A 227 -15.29 -24.17 -3.05
C GLU A 227 -15.41 -22.65 -3.02
N VAL A 228 -16.38 -22.11 -2.28
CA VAL A 228 -16.50 -20.65 -2.08
C VAL A 228 -15.41 -20.15 -1.16
N GLN A 229 -15.10 -20.91 -0.10
CA GLN A 229 -13.99 -20.59 0.79
C GLN A 229 -12.67 -20.51 0.03
N GLN A 230 -12.39 -21.50 -0.82
CA GLN A 230 -11.19 -21.51 -1.64
C GLN A 230 -11.10 -20.29 -2.56
N VAL A 231 -12.18 -19.92 -3.25
CA VAL A 231 -12.22 -18.74 -4.12
C VAL A 231 -11.94 -17.45 -3.34
N ILE A 232 -12.49 -17.30 -2.13
CA ILE A 232 -12.25 -16.15 -1.27
C ILE A 232 -10.78 -16.11 -0.81
N GLU A 233 -10.23 -17.23 -0.32
CA GLU A 233 -8.83 -17.33 0.09
C GLU A 233 -7.88 -17.00 -1.06
N GLU A 234 -8.09 -17.58 -2.24
CA GLU A 234 -7.26 -17.35 -3.43
C GLU A 234 -7.29 -15.86 -3.84
N SER A 235 -8.50 -15.29 -3.87
CA SER A 235 -8.65 -13.88 -4.22
C SER A 235 -7.95 -12.96 -3.22
N TYR A 236 -8.06 -13.24 -1.92
CA TYR A 236 -7.39 -12.47 -0.88
C TYR A 236 -5.87 -12.58 -0.97
N ASN A 237 -5.35 -13.81 -1.03
CA ASN A 237 -3.91 -14.05 -1.10
C ASN A 237 -3.31 -13.45 -2.38
N ARG A 238 -4.00 -13.56 -3.51
CA ARG A 238 -3.58 -12.97 -4.78
C ARG A 238 -3.50 -11.44 -4.74
N LEU A 239 -4.39 -10.77 -4.01
CA LEU A 239 -4.46 -9.30 -3.98
C LEU A 239 -3.62 -8.68 -2.85
N TYR A 240 -3.60 -9.31 -1.68
CA TYR A 240 -3.06 -8.69 -0.46
C TYR A 240 -1.85 -9.44 0.12
N ASN A 241 -1.66 -10.73 -0.19
CA ASN A 241 -0.57 -11.55 0.35
C ASN A 241 0.48 -11.86 -0.73
N ARG A 242 0.79 -10.90 -1.58
CA ARG A 242 1.69 -11.08 -2.73
C ARG A 242 3.05 -10.41 -2.56
N THR A 243 3.18 -9.55 -1.55
CA THR A 243 4.38 -8.73 -1.39
C THR A 243 5.18 -9.11 -0.17
N VAL A 244 6.49 -9.17 -0.33
CA VAL A 244 7.46 -9.32 0.75
C VAL A 244 8.16 -7.98 0.95
N SER A 245 8.20 -7.53 2.20
CA SER A 245 8.90 -6.29 2.56
C SER A 245 10.40 -6.48 2.41
N ARG A 246 11.06 -5.49 1.79
CA ARG A 246 12.51 -5.51 1.69
C ARG A 246 13.16 -5.28 3.05
N GLU A 247 14.10 -6.11 3.39
CA GLU A 247 14.96 -5.91 4.55
C GLU A 247 16.19 -5.08 4.19
N TYR A 248 16.59 -4.24 5.12
CA TYR A 248 17.77 -3.39 5.00
C TYR A 248 18.70 -3.66 6.17
N ASP A 249 19.96 -3.86 5.89
CA ASP A 249 21.00 -4.00 6.91
C ASP A 249 21.89 -2.74 6.90
N GLY A 250 21.74 -1.94 7.94
CA GLY A 250 22.53 -0.74 8.17
C GLY A 250 23.67 -0.93 9.17
N SER A 251 23.95 -2.15 9.63
CA SER A 251 24.97 -2.45 10.66
C SER A 251 26.37 -1.98 10.30
N HIS A 252 26.66 -1.89 9.00
CA HIS A 252 27.94 -1.41 8.47
C HIS A 252 28.04 0.12 8.37
N LEU A 253 26.96 0.85 8.69
CA LEU A 253 26.94 2.30 8.52
C LEU A 253 27.79 3.01 9.59
N VAL A 254 28.75 3.79 9.13
CA VAL A 254 29.45 4.79 9.93
C VAL A 254 29.01 6.15 9.44
N ILE A 255 28.59 7.06 10.33
CA ILE A 255 28.11 8.40 9.96
C ILE A 255 29.14 9.41 10.48
N ASP A 256 29.74 10.14 9.56
CA ASP A 256 30.75 11.14 9.88
C ASP A 256 30.17 12.29 10.72
N GLY A 257 30.90 12.62 11.80
CA GLY A 257 30.54 13.71 12.70
C GLY A 257 29.49 13.36 13.76
N LEU A 258 29.04 12.11 13.85
CA LEU A 258 28.20 11.65 14.97
C LEU A 258 29.01 11.73 16.28
N ALA A 259 28.39 12.27 17.33
CA ALA A 259 29.01 12.42 18.63
C ALA A 259 29.43 11.05 19.22
N GLN A 260 30.62 10.94 19.78
CA GLN A 260 31.19 9.66 20.25
C GLN A 260 30.38 8.96 21.35
N ASN A 261 29.62 9.71 22.11
CA ASN A 261 28.73 9.18 23.17
C ASN A 261 27.33 8.77 22.67
N ILE A 262 27.13 8.76 21.37
CA ILE A 262 25.84 8.41 20.73
C ILE A 262 26.08 7.24 19.80
N SER A 263 25.29 6.18 19.98
CA SER A 263 25.20 5.04 19.08
C SER A 263 23.82 4.98 18.45
N LEU A 264 23.77 4.58 17.20
CA LEU A 264 22.52 4.27 16.53
C LEU A 264 21.96 2.93 17.05
N ARG A 265 20.65 2.82 17.06
CA ARG A 265 19.98 1.54 17.30
C ARG A 265 19.81 0.80 15.98
N PRO A 266 19.71 -0.55 15.95
CA PRO A 266 19.59 -1.31 14.70
C PRO A 266 18.46 -0.82 13.79
N HIS A 267 17.27 -0.49 14.32
CA HIS A 267 16.18 0.05 13.52
C HIS A 267 16.46 1.43 12.90
N GLN A 268 17.34 2.24 13.52
CA GLN A 268 17.78 3.53 12.99
C GLN A 268 18.80 3.34 11.86
N GLU A 269 19.76 2.43 12.06
CA GLU A 269 20.74 2.05 11.04
C GLU A 269 20.04 1.52 9.79
N ASN A 270 19.11 0.58 9.95
CA ASN A 270 18.33 -0.01 8.86
C ASN A 270 17.48 1.04 8.15
N ALA A 271 16.85 1.97 8.89
CA ALA A 271 16.08 3.06 8.31
C ALA A 271 16.95 4.06 7.53
N ILE A 272 18.15 4.36 8.01
CA ILE A 272 19.12 5.20 7.30
C ILE A 272 19.57 4.49 6.02
N GLN A 273 19.91 3.20 6.09
CA GLN A 273 20.27 2.40 4.92
C GLN A 273 19.14 2.40 3.88
N ARG A 274 17.90 2.21 4.33
CA ARG A 274 16.73 2.31 3.46
C ARG A 274 16.64 3.64 2.74
N ILE A 275 16.83 4.76 3.46
CA ILE A 275 16.78 6.10 2.86
C ILE A 275 17.89 6.29 1.85
N VAL A 276 19.10 5.80 2.14
CA VAL A 276 20.24 5.86 1.23
C VAL A 276 19.97 5.08 -0.05
N GLU A 277 19.37 3.91 0.05
CA GLU A 277 19.07 3.07 -1.11
C GLU A 277 17.85 3.53 -1.90
N GLU A 278 16.73 3.75 -1.23
CA GLU A 278 15.42 4.05 -1.85
C GLU A 278 15.25 5.54 -2.20
N LYS A 279 16.01 6.44 -1.54
CA LYS A 279 15.88 7.90 -1.63
C LYS A 279 14.52 8.45 -1.19
N ARG A 280 13.56 7.60 -0.87
CA ARG A 280 12.22 7.93 -0.35
C ARG A 280 11.87 6.91 0.72
N ALA A 281 11.48 7.38 1.90
CA ALA A 281 11.00 6.52 2.97
C ALA A 281 9.99 7.26 3.84
N LEU A 282 8.99 6.52 4.32
CA LEU A 282 8.11 6.94 5.41
C LEU A 282 8.59 6.28 6.70
N LEU A 283 9.00 7.09 7.68
CA LEU A 283 9.41 6.61 9.00
C LEU A 283 8.19 6.58 9.94
N ALA A 284 7.41 5.53 9.85
CA ALA A 284 6.23 5.29 10.70
C ALA A 284 6.59 4.66 12.07
N HIS A 285 7.74 5.04 12.62
CA HIS A 285 8.20 4.56 13.91
C HIS A 285 7.38 5.18 15.05
N GLU A 286 7.30 4.50 16.18
CA GLU A 286 6.64 4.98 17.38
C GLU A 286 7.26 6.26 17.95
N VAL A 287 6.52 6.96 18.80
CA VAL A 287 7.04 8.13 19.50
C VAL A 287 8.19 7.71 20.43
N GLY A 288 9.28 8.46 20.42
CA GLY A 288 10.46 8.14 21.23
C GLY A 288 11.47 7.18 20.56
N SER A 289 11.21 6.65 19.37
CA SER A 289 12.14 5.80 18.62
C SER A 289 13.41 6.52 18.11
N GLY A 290 13.48 7.84 18.26
CA GLY A 290 14.63 8.63 17.79
C GLY A 290 14.57 9.00 16.30
N LYS A 291 13.37 9.21 15.74
CA LYS A 291 13.18 9.63 14.34
C LYS A 291 14.04 10.82 13.91
N THR A 292 14.23 11.80 14.80
CA THR A 292 15.09 12.97 14.53
C THR A 292 16.52 12.54 14.22
N LEU A 293 17.13 11.68 15.06
CA LEU A 293 18.47 11.16 14.84
C LEU A 293 18.56 10.37 13.53
N THR A 294 17.55 9.55 13.22
CA THR A 294 17.48 8.81 11.97
C THR A 294 17.45 9.74 10.74
N MET A 295 16.59 10.78 10.77
CA MET A 295 16.51 11.76 9.67
C MET A 295 17.81 12.53 9.49
N LEU A 296 18.44 12.96 10.60
CA LEU A 296 19.71 13.68 10.58
C LEU A 296 20.82 12.79 10.04
N GLY A 297 20.94 11.56 10.57
CA GLY A 297 21.91 10.57 10.11
C GLY A 297 21.78 10.27 8.63
N ALA A 298 20.56 10.08 8.14
CA ALA A 298 20.30 9.86 6.71
C ALA A 298 20.76 11.04 5.85
N GLY A 299 20.42 12.28 6.22
CA GLY A 299 20.81 13.47 5.46
C GLY A 299 22.32 13.67 5.43
N PHE A 300 23.02 13.48 6.56
CA PHE A 300 24.48 13.59 6.60
C PHE A 300 25.16 12.44 5.86
N LYS A 301 24.63 11.21 5.93
CA LYS A 301 25.17 10.08 5.16
C LYS A 301 24.99 10.29 3.65
N LEU A 302 23.86 10.80 3.20
CA LEU A 302 23.64 11.16 1.79
C LEU A 302 24.63 12.24 1.32
N LYS A 303 24.95 13.22 2.17
CA LYS A 303 25.96 14.24 1.88
C LYS A 303 27.36 13.63 1.81
N GLU A 304 27.73 12.80 2.77
CA GLU A 304 29.03 12.08 2.81
C GLU A 304 29.24 11.26 1.53
N LEU A 305 28.19 10.59 1.05
CA LEU A 305 28.19 9.83 -0.20
C LEU A 305 28.17 10.71 -1.47
N GLY A 306 28.16 12.03 -1.35
CA GLY A 306 28.09 12.97 -2.48
C GLY A 306 26.77 12.96 -3.23
N MET A 307 25.73 12.32 -2.68
CA MET A 307 24.41 12.21 -3.30
C MET A 307 23.60 13.49 -3.15
N VAL A 308 23.86 14.26 -2.13
CA VAL A 308 23.27 15.58 -1.87
C VAL A 308 24.35 16.56 -1.37
N HIS A 309 24.17 17.85 -1.69
CA HIS A 309 25.13 18.89 -1.22
C HIS A 309 24.71 19.48 0.13
N LYS A 310 23.42 19.78 0.28
CA LYS A 310 22.89 20.46 1.48
C LYS A 310 21.52 19.84 1.80
N PRO A 311 21.44 18.84 2.69
CA PRO A 311 20.18 18.31 3.14
C PRO A 311 19.33 19.39 3.79
N LEU A 312 18.03 19.42 3.44
CA LEU A 312 17.05 20.37 3.92
C LEU A 312 16.06 19.65 4.84
N TYR A 313 16.02 20.05 6.10
CA TYR A 313 15.06 19.55 7.08
C TYR A 313 13.91 20.52 7.23
N VAL A 314 12.72 20.09 6.84
CA VAL A 314 11.50 20.90 6.94
C VAL A 314 10.71 20.46 8.16
N VAL A 315 10.58 21.32 9.15
CA VAL A 315 9.96 21.00 10.44
C VAL A 315 8.88 22.03 10.80
N PRO A 316 7.93 21.68 11.70
CA PRO A 316 7.00 22.64 12.25
C PRO A 316 7.73 23.81 12.93
N SER A 317 7.20 25.03 12.84
CA SER A 317 7.86 26.22 13.37
C SER A 317 8.13 26.18 14.87
N SER A 318 7.31 25.46 15.64
CA SER A 318 7.49 25.25 17.06
C SER A 318 8.70 24.36 17.39
N LEU A 319 9.12 23.49 16.46
CA LEU A 319 10.21 22.54 16.64
C LEU A 319 11.54 22.98 16.04
N SER A 320 11.59 24.06 15.28
CA SER A 320 12.80 24.48 14.54
C SER A 320 14.01 24.74 15.45
N ALA A 321 13.79 25.41 16.59
CA ALA A 321 14.85 25.69 17.56
C ALA A 321 15.33 24.40 18.25
N GLN A 322 14.42 23.54 18.67
CA GLN A 322 14.74 22.24 19.27
C GLN A 322 15.53 21.37 18.28
N PHE A 323 15.08 21.31 17.03
CA PHE A 323 15.73 20.52 15.99
C PHE A 323 17.18 21.00 15.75
N GLY A 324 17.40 22.32 15.76
CA GLY A 324 18.75 22.91 15.70
C GLY A 324 19.64 22.51 16.90
N GLN A 325 19.06 22.49 18.11
CA GLN A 325 19.78 22.05 19.31
C GLN A 325 20.12 20.55 19.27
N GLU A 326 19.19 19.73 18.80
CA GLU A 326 19.41 18.29 18.62
C GLU A 326 20.53 18.01 17.61
N ILE A 327 20.61 18.80 16.51
CA ILE A 327 21.71 18.68 15.57
C ILE A 327 23.06 18.99 16.25
N MET A 328 23.15 20.07 17.00
CA MET A 328 24.40 20.42 17.72
C MET A 328 24.78 19.36 18.74
N LYS A 329 23.81 18.68 19.35
CA LYS A 329 24.03 17.61 20.30
C LYS A 329 24.53 16.33 19.61
N PHE A 330 23.92 15.96 18.49
CA PHE A 330 24.21 14.70 17.81
C PHE A 330 25.38 14.82 16.83
N PHE A 331 25.56 15.99 16.22
CA PHE A 331 26.57 16.27 15.20
C PHE A 331 27.30 17.58 15.49
N PRO A 332 28.11 17.65 16.56
CA PRO A 332 28.70 18.90 17.04
C PRO A 332 29.66 19.55 16.06
N THR A 333 30.22 18.79 15.12
CA THR A 333 31.17 19.30 14.11
C THR A 333 30.49 19.88 12.86
N LYS A 334 29.18 19.65 12.68
CA LYS A 334 28.46 20.08 11.47
C LYS A 334 27.95 21.50 11.56
N LYS A 335 28.16 22.27 10.50
CA LYS A 335 27.69 23.66 10.37
C LYS A 335 26.25 23.69 9.85
N VAL A 336 25.30 24.05 10.69
CA VAL A 336 23.87 24.03 10.34
C VAL A 336 23.28 25.43 10.33
N PHE A 337 22.53 25.74 9.31
CA PHE A 337 21.76 26.96 9.24
C PHE A 337 20.31 26.73 9.65
N VAL A 338 19.91 27.25 10.81
CA VAL A 338 18.53 27.20 11.30
C VAL A 338 17.83 28.50 10.93
N THR A 339 16.76 28.39 10.14
CA THR A 339 16.00 29.56 9.69
C THR A 339 15.14 30.14 10.81
N THR A 340 14.98 31.43 10.80
CA THR A 340 14.14 32.18 11.75
C THR A 340 13.00 32.89 11.00
N LYS A 341 11.94 33.30 11.72
CA LYS A 341 10.85 34.09 11.12
C LYS A 341 11.32 35.33 10.37
N LYS A 342 12.45 35.91 10.79
CA LYS A 342 13.04 37.11 10.17
C LYS A 342 13.59 36.88 8.77
N ASP A 343 14.00 35.62 8.46
CA ASP A 343 14.57 35.25 7.18
C ASP A 343 13.51 35.18 6.07
N PHE A 344 12.24 35.01 6.44
CA PHE A 344 11.11 34.91 5.51
C PHE A 344 10.43 36.26 5.17
N VAL A 345 10.87 37.38 5.77
CA VAL A 345 10.32 38.68 5.44
C VAL A 345 10.68 39.09 4.01
N LYS A 346 9.70 39.59 3.25
CA LYS A 346 9.84 39.94 1.82
C LYS A 346 11.12 40.71 1.48
N ALA A 347 11.51 41.66 2.32
CA ALA A 347 12.72 42.46 2.13
C ALA A 347 14.04 41.67 2.25
N ARG A 348 14.04 40.54 2.95
CA ARG A 348 15.24 39.73 3.21
C ARG A 348 15.32 38.45 2.39
N ARG A 349 14.30 38.10 1.61
CA ARG A 349 14.24 36.83 0.85
C ARG A 349 15.44 36.65 -0.08
N LYS A 350 15.82 37.67 -0.84
CA LYS A 350 16.97 37.61 -1.76
C LYS A 350 18.27 37.31 -0.98
N GLN A 351 18.47 37.99 0.14
CA GLN A 351 19.64 37.79 1.01
C GLN A 351 19.62 36.37 1.64
N PHE A 352 18.45 35.92 2.05
CA PHE A 352 18.26 34.57 2.60
C PHE A 352 18.63 33.49 1.57
N VAL A 353 18.09 33.57 0.35
CA VAL A 353 18.40 32.61 -0.74
C VAL A 353 19.88 32.65 -1.10
N SER A 354 20.47 33.86 -1.25
CA SER A 354 21.90 34.00 -1.48
C SER A 354 22.72 33.33 -0.39
N ARG A 355 22.37 33.54 0.88
CA ARG A 355 23.05 32.91 2.03
C ARG A 355 22.99 31.38 2.03
N ILE A 356 21.83 30.81 1.60
CA ILE A 356 21.71 29.35 1.43
C ILE A 356 22.61 28.84 0.31
N ILE A 357 22.65 29.55 -0.83
CA ILE A 357 23.43 29.11 -2.00
C ILE A 357 24.93 29.22 -1.73
N THR A 358 25.37 30.37 -1.24
CA THR A 358 26.81 30.69 -1.10
C THR A 358 27.42 30.25 0.24
N GLY A 359 26.58 30.04 1.27
CA GLY A 359 27.07 29.66 2.61
C GLY A 359 27.60 28.22 2.64
N ASP A 360 28.69 28.04 3.35
CA ASP A 360 29.28 26.72 3.60
C ASP A 360 28.56 26.04 4.78
N TYR A 361 27.36 25.51 4.51
CA TYR A 361 26.55 24.78 5.49
C TYR A 361 26.47 23.29 5.16
N ASP A 362 26.51 22.47 6.22
CA ASP A 362 26.30 21.04 6.10
C ASP A 362 24.82 20.65 5.99
N ALA A 363 23.96 21.46 6.56
CA ALA A 363 22.51 21.26 6.49
C ALA A 363 21.76 22.57 6.73
N ILE A 364 20.48 22.55 6.35
CA ILE A 364 19.57 23.67 6.54
C ILE A 364 18.33 23.15 7.25
N VAL A 365 17.88 23.85 8.30
CA VAL A 365 16.60 23.59 8.98
C VAL A 365 15.66 24.73 8.64
N THR A 366 14.51 24.42 8.09
CA THR A 366 13.49 25.39 7.72
C THR A 366 12.10 25.00 8.24
N VAL A 367 11.17 25.94 8.21
CA VAL A 367 9.81 25.72 8.71
C VAL A 367 8.86 25.29 7.59
N SER A 368 7.84 24.49 7.98
CA SER A 368 6.87 23.94 7.02
C SER A 368 5.95 25.00 6.41
N TYR A 369 5.56 24.74 5.24
CA TYR A 369 4.62 25.17 4.20
C TYR A 369 3.83 26.48 4.29
N THR A 370 3.59 27.10 5.40
CA THR A 370 2.87 28.39 5.42
C THR A 370 3.66 29.52 4.75
N HIS A 371 4.95 29.32 4.53
CA HIS A 371 5.81 30.30 3.88
C HIS A 371 6.40 29.84 2.53
N LEU A 372 6.29 28.53 2.19
CA LEU A 372 6.78 28.00 0.91
C LEU A 372 5.82 28.32 -0.26
N GLN A 373 4.52 28.47 -0.02
CA GLN A 373 3.52 28.84 -1.03
C GLN A 373 3.72 30.25 -1.63
N SER A 374 4.59 31.04 -1.05
CA SER A 374 4.92 32.38 -1.55
C SER A 374 6.15 32.40 -2.49
N TRP A 375 6.60 31.22 -2.95
CA TRP A 375 7.78 31.03 -3.81
C TRP A 375 7.42 30.75 -5.27
N THR A 376 6.12 30.60 -5.56
CA THR A 376 5.55 30.61 -6.92
C THR A 376 4.94 32.00 -7.22
#